data_5d257f50d1ec8ad06064f1c403d75a19
#
_entry.id   5d257f50d1ec8ad06064f1c403d75a19
#
_cell.length_a   1.000
_cell.length_b   1.000
_cell.length_c   1.000
_cell.angle_alpha   90.00
_cell.angle_beta   90.00
_cell.angle_gamma   90.00
#
_symmetry.space_group_name_H-M   'P 1'
#
loop_
_entity.id
_entity.type
_entity.pdbx_description
1 polymer ?
#
loop_
_entity_poly.entity_id
_entity_poly.type
_entity_poly.pdbx_seq_one_letter_code
_entity_poly.pdbx_strand_id
1 'polypeptide(L)'
;MPLHVLSVEPGSPAESVGIKEGSVLYSINSRHLEDVLDFYFLIEDAFLEIVFRNPDEEIQEVSYHNTFTDAFGLSFEAPECKECINNCVFCFVDQMPHGMRKSLYVKDDDFLFSFMYGNFITLTNLTDHYLNKMIEQHVSPLYVSVHSTNPELHQKMLRYKRSFNVIETLKKLADHEIEMQTQIVLVPDWNDKEELRRTLNDLTNPELNISSIGIVPVGLTRFRNQLSPLRSFTQSECRDVIRLTKKFRNEGYPYLYCSDEFFLQANMRIPAKQYYNDFEQIENGIGMVRKTWDNYRNRKKRFYQMVNLYTQNICFITGESGQKVLKPIVEDINQNGSQKENKIEKVENDFFGHSVTVSGLL
;
A
#
# COMPACT_ATOMS: atom_id res chain seq x y z
N MET A 1 14.77 16.37 9.58
CA MET A 1 16.22 16.10 9.85
C MET A 1 17.01 16.51 8.62
N PRO A 2 18.25 17.00 8.71
CA PRO A 2 19.00 17.37 7.51
C PRO A 2 19.15 16.17 6.58
N LEU A 3 19.22 16.40 5.27
CA LEU A 3 19.30 15.34 4.27
C LEU A 3 20.74 14.90 4.04
N HIS A 4 21.02 13.61 4.14
CA HIS A 4 22.32 13.03 3.85
C HIS A 4 22.42 12.62 2.39
N VAL A 5 23.42 13.16 1.68
CA VAL A 5 23.66 12.88 0.27
C VAL A 5 24.35 11.53 0.12
N LEU A 6 23.67 10.60 -0.55
CA LEU A 6 24.21 9.26 -0.84
C LEU A 6 25.11 9.29 -2.08
N SER A 7 24.73 10.02 -3.13
CA SER A 7 25.54 10.18 -4.32
C SER A 7 25.27 11.49 -5.04
N VAL A 8 26.25 11.96 -5.83
CA VAL A 8 26.16 13.12 -6.69
C VAL A 8 26.42 12.66 -8.14
N GLU A 9 25.53 13.03 -9.04
CA GLU A 9 25.65 12.67 -10.46
C GLU A 9 26.74 13.50 -11.10
N PRO A 10 27.73 12.87 -11.80
CA PRO A 10 28.81 13.61 -12.47
C PRO A 10 28.29 14.58 -13.57
N GLY A 11 28.76 15.78 -13.58
CA GLY A 11 28.32 16.84 -14.50
C GLY A 11 27.04 17.53 -14.13
N SER A 12 26.43 17.16 -12.99
CA SER A 12 25.16 17.73 -12.52
C SER A 12 25.32 19.15 -11.94
N PRO A 13 24.20 19.89 -11.81
CA PRO A 13 24.16 21.13 -11.05
C PRO A 13 24.70 20.99 -9.62
N ALA A 14 24.38 19.90 -8.91
CA ALA A 14 24.90 19.64 -7.57
C ALA A 14 26.42 19.54 -7.50
N GLU A 15 27.06 18.87 -8.46
CA GLU A 15 28.52 18.81 -8.54
C GLU A 15 29.09 20.21 -8.82
N SER A 16 28.44 20.99 -9.71
CA SER A 16 28.94 22.34 -10.11
C SER A 16 28.94 23.34 -8.95
N VAL A 17 28.05 23.20 -7.97
CA VAL A 17 27.99 24.02 -6.74
C VAL A 17 28.85 23.45 -5.61
N GLY A 18 29.56 22.35 -5.85
CA GLY A 18 30.53 21.79 -4.91
C GLY A 18 29.98 20.82 -3.86
N ILE A 19 28.74 20.33 -4.02
CA ILE A 19 28.19 19.28 -3.18
C ILE A 19 28.89 17.95 -3.49
N LYS A 20 29.25 17.19 -2.45
CA LYS A 20 29.95 15.90 -2.57
C LYS A 20 29.13 14.76 -1.96
N GLU A 21 29.46 13.53 -2.31
CA GLU A 21 28.96 12.35 -1.60
C GLU A 21 29.30 12.45 -0.11
N GLY A 22 28.34 12.10 0.77
CA GLY A 22 28.42 12.23 2.23
C GLY A 22 28.14 13.64 2.75
N SER A 23 27.79 14.60 1.89
CA SER A 23 27.36 15.93 2.32
C SER A 23 26.03 15.88 3.09
N VAL A 24 25.81 16.91 3.88
CA VAL A 24 24.56 17.11 4.63
C VAL A 24 23.92 18.42 4.18
N LEU A 25 22.70 18.35 3.64
CA LEU A 25 21.92 19.53 3.24
C LEU A 25 21.01 19.96 4.40
N TYR A 26 21.02 21.25 4.71
CA TYR A 26 20.27 21.83 5.83
C TYR A 26 19.05 22.64 5.38
N SER A 27 19.20 23.48 4.36
CA SER A 27 18.13 24.36 3.88
C SER A 27 18.30 24.75 2.42
N ILE A 28 17.17 25.11 1.79
CA ILE A 28 17.11 25.78 0.49
C ILE A 28 16.21 27.02 0.68
N ASN A 29 16.67 28.18 0.20
CA ASN A 29 15.97 29.47 0.30
C ASN A 29 15.50 29.77 1.74
N SER A 30 16.41 29.56 2.72
CA SER A 30 16.15 29.74 4.16
C SER A 30 15.09 28.79 4.75
N ARG A 31 14.57 27.82 3.98
CA ARG A 31 13.61 26.80 4.45
C ARG A 31 14.39 25.52 4.80
N HIS A 32 14.23 25.06 6.04
CA HIS A 32 14.85 23.83 6.52
C HIS A 32 14.30 22.61 5.79
N LEU A 33 15.19 21.69 5.45
CA LEU A 33 14.84 20.40 4.86
C LEU A 33 14.56 19.39 5.98
N GLU A 34 13.34 18.89 6.06
CA GLU A 34 12.94 17.85 7.03
C GLU A 34 12.95 16.45 6.41
N ASP A 35 12.66 16.37 5.11
CA ASP A 35 12.66 15.14 4.32
C ASP A 35 12.90 15.43 2.83
N VAL A 36 12.96 14.38 2.02
CA VAL A 36 13.26 14.48 0.59
C VAL A 36 12.20 15.23 -0.21
N LEU A 37 10.95 15.32 0.27
CA LEU A 37 9.92 16.10 -0.41
C LEU A 37 10.21 17.59 -0.35
N ASP A 38 10.74 18.09 0.78
CA ASP A 38 11.18 19.49 0.87
C ASP A 38 12.22 19.82 -0.19
N PHE A 39 13.19 18.91 -0.38
CA PHE A 39 14.20 19.08 -1.41
C PHE A 39 13.55 19.14 -2.80
N TYR A 40 12.74 18.15 -3.16
CA TYR A 40 12.13 18.12 -4.49
C TYR A 40 11.15 19.28 -4.72
N PHE A 41 10.48 19.75 -3.69
CA PHE A 41 9.59 20.91 -3.79
C PHE A 41 10.37 22.21 -3.96
N LEU A 42 11.43 22.43 -3.18
CA LEU A 42 12.19 23.69 -3.19
C LEU A 42 13.19 23.79 -4.34
N ILE A 43 13.64 22.66 -4.88
CA ILE A 43 14.60 22.64 -5.98
C ILE A 43 14.00 23.15 -7.31
N GLU A 44 12.67 23.23 -7.40
CA GLU A 44 11.95 23.77 -8.56
C GLU A 44 11.96 25.31 -8.62
N ASP A 45 12.50 25.99 -7.61
CA ASP A 45 12.63 27.44 -7.64
C ASP A 45 13.71 27.87 -8.66
N ALA A 46 13.49 29.02 -9.32
CA ALA A 46 14.42 29.56 -10.32
C ALA A 46 15.75 30.02 -9.73
N PHE A 47 15.76 30.42 -8.47
CA PHE A 47 16.92 30.86 -7.73
C PHE A 47 17.04 30.11 -6.43
N LEU A 48 18.21 29.52 -6.18
CA LEU A 48 18.42 28.64 -5.02
C LEU A 48 19.57 29.20 -4.16
N GLU A 49 19.30 29.36 -2.88
CA GLU A 49 20.29 29.55 -1.82
C GLU A 49 20.41 28.27 -1.02
N ILE A 50 21.44 27.48 -1.23
CA ILE A 50 21.59 26.14 -0.67
C ILE A 50 22.61 26.17 0.46
N VAL A 51 22.20 25.73 1.65
CA VAL A 51 23.08 25.58 2.81
C VAL A 51 23.36 24.10 3.04
N PHE A 52 24.64 23.74 2.95
CA PHE A 52 25.09 22.37 3.14
C PHE A 52 26.46 22.31 3.80
N ARG A 53 26.88 21.11 4.18
CA ARG A 53 28.22 20.83 4.70
C ARG A 53 28.76 19.57 4.03
N ASN A 54 29.91 19.68 3.41
CA ASN A 54 30.68 18.54 2.91
C ASN A 54 31.34 17.76 4.06
N PRO A 55 31.74 16.49 3.85
CA PRO A 55 32.54 15.76 4.82
C PRO A 55 33.80 16.55 5.21
N ASP A 56 34.09 16.67 6.50
CA ASP A 56 35.27 17.33 7.08
C ASP A 56 35.42 18.84 6.74
N GLU A 57 34.36 19.49 6.28
CA GLU A 57 34.36 20.93 5.94
C GLU A 57 33.39 21.72 6.86
N GLU A 58 33.49 23.05 6.83
CA GLU A 58 32.53 23.93 7.50
C GLU A 58 31.21 24.03 6.67
N ILE A 59 30.16 24.58 7.30
CA ILE A 59 28.92 24.87 6.61
C ILE A 59 29.14 25.90 5.53
N GLN A 60 28.64 25.64 4.35
CA GLN A 60 28.73 26.49 3.17
C GLN A 60 27.32 26.93 2.75
N GLU A 61 27.26 28.12 2.18
CA GLU A 61 26.08 28.65 1.52
C GLU A 61 26.46 29.03 0.09
N VAL A 62 25.69 28.50 -0.86
CA VAL A 62 25.93 28.74 -2.29
C VAL A 62 24.65 29.20 -2.97
N SER A 63 24.81 30.11 -3.94
CA SER A 63 23.71 30.54 -4.80
C SER A 63 23.79 29.83 -6.14
N TYR A 64 22.69 29.35 -6.64
CA TYR A 64 22.56 28.69 -7.94
C TYR A 64 21.35 29.22 -8.70
N HIS A 65 21.54 29.54 -9.99
CA HIS A 65 20.43 29.87 -10.88
C HIS A 65 20.01 28.61 -11.62
N ASN A 66 18.79 28.12 -11.29
CA ASN A 66 18.25 26.90 -11.88
C ASN A 66 17.81 27.15 -13.33
N THR A 67 18.42 26.45 -14.27
CA THR A 67 18.12 26.56 -15.70
C THR A 67 17.04 25.56 -16.13
N PHE A 68 16.64 24.62 -15.26
CA PHE A 68 15.67 23.55 -15.52
C PHE A 68 16.01 22.65 -16.72
N THR A 69 17.26 22.64 -17.13
CA THR A 69 17.72 21.82 -18.28
C THR A 69 18.05 20.40 -17.86
N ASP A 70 18.52 20.24 -16.63
CA ASP A 70 19.00 18.97 -16.10
C ASP A 70 18.47 18.74 -14.69
N ALA A 71 18.32 17.49 -14.28
CA ALA A 71 18.04 17.14 -12.89
C ALA A 71 19.18 17.65 -11.99
N PHE A 72 18.87 18.09 -10.77
CA PHE A 72 19.88 18.63 -9.85
C PHE A 72 20.98 17.62 -9.51
N GLY A 73 20.69 16.30 -9.63
CA GLY A 73 21.69 15.23 -9.60
C GLY A 73 22.10 14.78 -8.21
N LEU A 74 21.20 14.82 -7.24
CA LEU A 74 21.40 14.25 -5.89
C LEU A 74 20.55 13.02 -5.66
N SER A 75 21.13 12.04 -4.97
CA SER A 75 20.37 11.01 -4.27
C SER A 75 20.64 11.08 -2.77
N PHE A 76 19.67 10.67 -1.98
CA PHE A 76 19.72 10.76 -0.52
C PHE A 76 19.66 9.38 0.12
N GLU A 77 20.14 9.28 1.36
CA GLU A 77 19.89 8.10 2.19
C GLU A 77 18.39 7.87 2.32
N ALA A 78 17.99 6.59 2.43
CA ALA A 78 16.59 6.26 2.61
C ALA A 78 16.05 6.91 3.89
N PRO A 79 14.89 7.57 3.83
CA PRO A 79 14.31 8.21 5.00
C PRO A 79 13.96 7.18 6.07
N GLU A 80 14.12 7.56 7.34
CA GLU A 80 13.59 6.76 8.44
C GLU A 80 12.06 6.87 8.46
N CYS A 81 11.41 5.71 8.56
CA CYS A 81 9.95 5.61 8.60
C CYS A 81 9.38 6.15 9.91
N LYS A 82 8.37 7.01 9.83
CA LYS A 82 7.58 7.39 11.02
C LYS A 82 6.73 6.23 11.48
N GLU A 83 6.94 5.82 12.72
CA GLU A 83 6.22 4.69 13.28
C GLU A 83 4.75 5.00 13.58
N CYS A 84 3.90 4.00 13.36
CA CYS A 84 2.49 4.05 13.70
C CYS A 84 2.27 4.06 15.22
N ILE A 85 1.47 5.02 15.70
CA ILE A 85 1.13 5.16 17.12
C ILE A 85 -0.06 4.31 17.55
N ASN A 86 -0.72 3.63 16.61
CA ASN A 86 -1.94 2.87 16.84
C ASN A 86 -1.66 1.48 17.40
N ASN A 87 -2.66 0.94 18.10
CA ASN A 87 -2.68 -0.43 18.59
C ASN A 87 -3.95 -1.14 18.09
N CYS A 88 -4.11 -1.19 16.78
CA CYS A 88 -5.30 -1.67 16.11
C CYS A 88 -5.64 -3.11 16.52
N VAL A 89 -6.93 -3.39 16.77
CA VAL A 89 -7.39 -4.74 17.14
C VAL A 89 -7.06 -5.79 16.07
N PHE A 90 -6.85 -5.37 14.85
CA PHE A 90 -6.56 -6.20 13.67
C PHE A 90 -5.13 -6.02 13.14
N CYS A 91 -4.22 -5.31 13.85
CA CYS A 91 -2.87 -5.05 13.37
C CYS A 91 -2.18 -6.37 12.96
N PHE A 92 -1.71 -6.44 11.72
CA PHE A 92 -1.07 -7.64 11.21
C PHE A 92 0.34 -7.80 11.77
N VAL A 93 1.06 -6.68 11.97
CA VAL A 93 2.42 -6.70 12.55
C VAL A 93 2.43 -7.25 13.98
N ASP A 94 1.39 -6.95 14.78
CA ASP A 94 1.26 -7.49 16.14
C ASP A 94 1.01 -9.00 16.20
N GLN A 95 0.68 -9.60 15.07
CA GLN A 95 0.44 -11.03 14.90
C GLN A 95 1.63 -11.77 14.31
N MET A 96 2.77 -11.10 14.13
CA MET A 96 3.98 -11.74 13.63
C MET A 96 4.64 -12.57 14.75
N PRO A 97 5.23 -13.74 14.41
CA PRO A 97 5.96 -14.53 15.39
C PRO A 97 7.19 -13.79 15.87
N HIS A 98 7.52 -13.93 17.16
CA HIS A 98 8.69 -13.32 17.75
C HIS A 98 10.01 -13.90 17.20
N GLY A 99 11.07 -13.08 17.19
CA GLY A 99 12.42 -13.53 16.85
C GLY A 99 12.75 -13.60 15.38
N MET A 100 11.91 -13.02 14.52
CA MET A 100 12.18 -12.92 13.09
C MET A 100 13.02 -11.65 12.77
N ARG A 101 13.34 -11.43 11.48
CA ARG A 101 14.07 -10.23 11.04
C ARG A 101 13.34 -8.94 11.44
N LYS A 102 14.08 -7.92 11.85
CA LYS A 102 13.54 -6.66 12.38
C LYS A 102 12.57 -5.96 11.41
N SER A 103 12.82 -6.03 10.11
CA SER A 103 11.97 -5.41 9.08
C SER A 103 10.51 -5.91 9.07
N LEU A 104 10.22 -7.08 9.66
CA LEU A 104 8.85 -7.60 9.77
C LEU A 104 8.03 -6.95 10.89
N TYR A 105 8.66 -6.15 11.76
CA TYR A 105 7.99 -5.52 12.90
C TYR A 105 7.85 -4.01 12.73
N VAL A 106 8.24 -3.47 11.59
CA VAL A 106 8.06 -2.06 11.28
C VAL A 106 6.58 -1.79 11.08
N LYS A 107 6.03 -0.87 11.85
CA LYS A 107 4.68 -0.34 11.69
C LYS A 107 4.81 1.05 11.11
N ASP A 108 4.67 1.18 9.81
CA ASP A 108 4.72 2.48 9.18
C ASP A 108 3.37 3.20 9.24
N ASP A 109 3.41 4.50 9.38
CA ASP A 109 2.29 5.43 9.28
C ASP A 109 2.82 6.78 8.76
N ASP A 110 3.64 6.71 7.70
CA ASP A 110 4.40 7.83 7.17
C ASP A 110 3.82 8.29 5.83
N PHE A 111 3.39 9.57 5.76
CA PHE A 111 2.82 10.15 4.54
C PHE A 111 3.82 10.18 3.37
N LEU A 112 5.12 10.31 3.64
CA LEU A 112 6.16 10.22 2.62
C LEU A 112 6.16 8.83 1.98
N PHE A 113 6.08 7.77 2.77
CA PHE A 113 6.00 6.40 2.27
C PHE A 113 4.66 6.11 1.58
N SER A 114 3.59 6.75 2.04
CA SER A 114 2.31 6.71 1.32
C SER A 114 2.46 7.26 -0.09
N PHE A 115 3.00 8.45 -0.23
CA PHE A 115 3.19 9.11 -1.52
C PHE A 115 4.18 8.36 -2.43
N MET A 116 5.36 7.97 -1.91
CA MET A 116 6.42 7.37 -2.71
C MET A 116 6.19 5.91 -3.09
N TYR A 117 5.55 5.14 -2.21
CA TYR A 117 5.46 3.68 -2.33
C TYR A 117 4.04 3.13 -2.29
N GLY A 118 3.03 3.96 -2.07
CA GLY A 118 1.64 3.54 -1.95
C GLY A 118 1.27 2.86 -0.63
N ASN A 119 2.06 3.10 0.43
CA ASN A 119 1.77 2.55 1.75
C ASN A 119 0.52 3.19 2.34
N PHE A 120 -0.36 2.38 2.93
CA PHE A 120 -1.59 2.88 3.52
C PHE A 120 -1.36 3.43 4.93
N ILE A 121 -1.67 4.71 5.13
CA ILE A 121 -1.52 5.43 6.41
C ILE A 121 -2.86 5.70 7.08
N THR A 122 -2.84 5.87 8.39
CA THR A 122 -4.08 6.11 9.16
C THR A 122 -4.40 7.58 9.36
N LEU A 123 -3.45 8.47 9.13
CA LEU A 123 -3.51 9.91 9.43
C LEU A 123 -3.69 10.23 10.93
N THR A 124 -3.74 9.22 11.81
CA THR A 124 -3.99 9.42 13.25
C THR A 124 -2.81 10.03 13.98
N ASN A 125 -1.58 9.93 13.44
CA ASN A 125 -0.37 10.57 13.95
C ASN A 125 -0.10 11.95 13.32
N LEU A 126 -0.97 12.40 12.41
CA LEU A 126 -0.81 13.64 11.67
C LEU A 126 -0.92 14.86 12.59
N THR A 127 0.06 15.76 12.53
CA THR A 127 0.03 17.07 13.17
C THR A 127 -0.42 18.15 12.19
N ASP A 128 -0.82 19.31 12.68
CA ASP A 128 -1.18 20.44 11.80
C ASP A 128 0.01 20.85 10.91
N HIS A 129 1.24 20.75 11.41
CA HIS A 129 2.46 21.01 10.65
C HIS A 129 2.56 20.07 9.42
N TYR A 130 2.42 18.76 9.61
CA TYR A 130 2.49 17.81 8.51
C TYR A 130 1.29 17.88 7.57
N LEU A 131 0.09 18.19 8.09
CA LEU A 131 -1.08 18.41 7.25
C LEU A 131 -0.86 19.62 6.33
N ASN A 132 -0.39 20.74 6.88
CA ASN A 132 -0.09 21.94 6.11
C ASN A 132 1.03 21.71 5.10
N LYS A 133 2.07 20.94 5.47
CA LYS A 133 3.16 20.56 4.57
C LYS A 133 2.65 19.73 3.38
N MET A 134 1.81 18.71 3.63
CA MET A 134 1.21 17.91 2.54
C MET A 134 0.37 18.76 1.60
N ILE A 135 -0.39 19.71 2.13
CA ILE A 135 -1.21 20.64 1.35
C ILE A 135 -0.32 21.58 0.52
N GLU A 136 0.66 22.23 1.15
CA GLU A 136 1.56 23.19 0.49
C GLU A 136 2.36 22.53 -0.64
N GLN A 137 2.86 21.32 -0.40
CA GLN A 137 3.66 20.57 -1.37
C GLN A 137 2.81 19.71 -2.33
N HIS A 138 1.48 19.79 -2.20
CA HIS A 138 0.52 19.02 -3.02
C HIS A 138 0.87 17.51 -3.09
N VAL A 139 1.06 16.89 -1.91
CA VAL A 139 1.44 15.48 -1.79
C VAL A 139 0.26 14.58 -2.19
N SER A 140 0.21 14.20 -3.45
CA SER A 140 -0.90 13.49 -4.09
C SER A 140 -0.38 12.45 -5.11
N PRO A 141 -0.95 11.24 -5.20
CA PRO A 141 -2.02 10.72 -4.34
C PRO A 141 -1.55 10.26 -2.95
N LEU A 142 -2.48 10.20 -2.00
CA LEU A 142 -2.28 9.56 -0.70
C LEU A 142 -3.07 8.26 -0.59
N TYR A 143 -2.52 7.29 0.12
CA TYR A 143 -3.15 5.99 0.39
C TYR A 143 -3.58 5.95 1.87
N VAL A 144 -4.89 5.91 2.13
CA VAL A 144 -5.45 6.12 3.47
C VAL A 144 -6.24 4.93 3.98
N SER A 145 -5.83 4.41 5.13
CA SER A 145 -6.55 3.39 5.89
C SER A 145 -7.68 4.01 6.70
N VAL A 146 -8.93 3.85 6.24
CA VAL A 146 -10.11 4.47 6.88
C VAL A 146 -10.80 3.53 7.87
N HIS A 147 -11.04 2.30 7.50
CA HIS A 147 -11.71 1.23 8.26
C HIS A 147 -13.14 1.53 8.68
N SER A 148 -13.43 2.69 9.25
CA SER A 148 -14.78 3.16 9.62
C SER A 148 -14.83 4.68 9.67
N THR A 149 -15.94 5.27 9.24
CA THR A 149 -16.22 6.71 9.36
C THR A 149 -16.97 7.07 10.64
N ASN A 150 -17.39 6.08 11.42
CA ASN A 150 -17.92 6.28 12.76
C ASN A 150 -16.77 6.58 13.74
N PRO A 151 -16.65 7.80 14.30
CA PRO A 151 -15.49 8.19 15.10
C PRO A 151 -15.27 7.32 16.33
N GLU A 152 -16.35 6.90 17.00
CA GLU A 152 -16.26 6.04 18.19
C GLU A 152 -15.76 4.64 17.83
N LEU A 153 -16.30 4.05 16.75
CA LEU A 153 -15.86 2.75 16.27
C LEU A 153 -14.44 2.81 15.75
N HIS A 154 -14.09 3.85 14.99
CA HIS A 154 -12.76 4.08 14.47
C HIS A 154 -11.73 4.13 15.61
N GLN A 155 -11.99 4.93 16.65
CA GLN A 155 -11.13 5.00 17.82
C GLN A 155 -11.03 3.65 18.57
N LYS A 156 -12.15 2.94 18.71
CA LYS A 156 -12.18 1.61 19.35
C LYS A 156 -11.39 0.56 18.57
N MET A 157 -11.41 0.63 17.24
CA MET A 157 -10.67 -0.31 16.37
C MET A 157 -9.17 -0.01 16.34
N LEU A 158 -8.77 1.25 16.21
CA LEU A 158 -7.36 1.67 16.08
C LEU A 158 -6.68 1.94 17.42
N ARG A 159 -7.45 2.20 18.50
CA ARG A 159 -6.97 2.41 19.87
C ARG A 159 -6.00 3.59 20.06
N TYR A 160 -6.12 4.62 19.24
CA TYR A 160 -5.42 5.89 19.48
C TYR A 160 -6.05 6.67 20.64
N LYS A 161 -5.24 7.56 21.25
CA LYS A 161 -5.65 8.26 22.49
C LYS A 161 -6.21 9.67 22.25
N ARG A 162 -5.86 10.32 21.13
CA ARG A 162 -6.30 11.68 20.82
C ARG A 162 -7.67 11.70 20.15
N SER A 163 -8.35 12.85 20.19
CA SER A 163 -9.53 13.05 19.34
C SER A 163 -9.10 13.13 17.88
N PHE A 164 -9.78 12.40 17.01
CA PHE A 164 -9.51 12.38 15.58
C PHE A 164 -10.80 12.05 14.81
N ASN A 165 -11.04 12.78 13.74
CA ASN A 165 -12.14 12.53 12.83
C ASN A 165 -11.58 12.35 11.42
N VAL A 166 -11.66 11.13 10.91
CA VAL A 166 -11.12 10.78 9.60
C VAL A 166 -11.78 11.57 8.48
N ILE A 167 -13.11 11.74 8.51
CA ILE A 167 -13.86 12.48 7.47
C ILE A 167 -13.45 13.94 7.40
N GLU A 168 -13.29 14.60 8.54
CA GLU A 168 -12.83 15.99 8.57
C GLU A 168 -11.43 16.13 7.98
N THR A 169 -10.55 15.16 8.25
CA THR A 169 -9.18 15.16 7.71
C THR A 169 -9.20 14.91 6.20
N LEU A 170 -9.96 13.90 5.73
CA LEU A 170 -10.10 13.62 4.29
C LEU A 170 -10.69 14.83 3.56
N LYS A 171 -11.67 15.53 4.15
CA LYS A 171 -12.25 16.73 3.55
C LYS A 171 -11.23 17.86 3.43
N LYS A 172 -10.43 18.11 4.46
CA LYS A 172 -9.35 19.13 4.39
C LYS A 172 -8.35 18.83 3.27
N LEU A 173 -7.99 17.55 3.07
CA LEU A 173 -7.11 17.14 1.97
C LEU A 173 -7.81 17.35 0.60
N ALA A 174 -9.06 16.94 0.49
CA ALA A 174 -9.86 17.09 -0.73
C ALA A 174 -10.11 18.55 -1.12
N ASP A 175 -10.35 19.44 -0.15
CA ASP A 175 -10.52 20.89 -0.36
C ASP A 175 -9.27 21.54 -0.99
N HIS A 176 -8.10 20.85 -0.95
CA HIS A 176 -6.86 21.25 -1.59
C HIS A 176 -6.45 20.33 -2.75
N GLU A 177 -7.42 19.66 -3.37
CA GLU A 177 -7.28 18.82 -4.57
C GLU A 177 -6.35 17.60 -4.39
N ILE A 178 -6.03 17.20 -3.16
CA ILE A 178 -5.26 15.98 -2.90
C ILE A 178 -6.13 14.76 -3.19
N GLU A 179 -5.69 13.93 -4.12
CA GLU A 179 -6.33 12.68 -4.46
C GLU A 179 -6.04 11.61 -3.41
N MET A 180 -7.04 10.80 -3.08
CA MET A 180 -6.88 9.74 -2.09
C MET A 180 -7.38 8.40 -2.59
N GLN A 181 -6.60 7.38 -2.32
CA GLN A 181 -7.00 5.97 -2.43
C GLN A 181 -7.24 5.42 -1.03
N THR A 182 -8.40 4.82 -0.78
CA THR A 182 -8.77 4.40 0.56
C THR A 182 -8.86 2.89 0.72
N GLN A 183 -8.56 2.42 1.94
CA GLN A 183 -8.63 1.02 2.32
C GLN A 183 -9.54 0.84 3.54
N ILE A 184 -10.34 -0.23 3.51
CA ILE A 184 -11.14 -0.70 4.64
C ILE A 184 -10.69 -2.12 4.97
N VAL A 185 -9.96 -2.30 6.08
CA VAL A 185 -9.78 -3.63 6.67
C VAL A 185 -11.09 -3.99 7.37
N LEU A 186 -11.81 -4.92 6.78
CA LEU A 186 -13.14 -5.32 7.25
C LEU A 186 -13.02 -6.46 8.28
N VAL A 187 -13.61 -6.24 9.44
CA VAL A 187 -13.58 -7.16 10.58
C VAL A 187 -15.00 -7.58 10.92
N PRO A 188 -15.31 -8.89 10.88
CA PRO A 188 -16.66 -9.38 11.24
C PRO A 188 -17.09 -8.91 12.61
N ASP A 189 -18.35 -8.49 12.73
CA ASP A 189 -19.01 -8.01 13.95
C ASP A 189 -18.44 -6.71 14.54
N TRP A 190 -17.54 -6.02 13.81
CA TRP A 190 -17.01 -4.70 14.17
C TRP A 190 -17.48 -3.62 13.20
N ASN A 191 -16.92 -3.59 11.99
CA ASN A 191 -17.17 -2.55 10.97
C ASN A 191 -17.85 -3.10 9.70
N ASP A 192 -18.41 -4.30 9.77
CA ASP A 192 -19.20 -4.94 8.71
C ASP A 192 -20.66 -4.45 8.69
N LYS A 193 -21.49 -5.02 7.80
CA LYS A 193 -22.95 -4.78 7.72
C LYS A 193 -23.30 -3.30 7.60
N GLU A 194 -24.05 -2.75 8.57
CA GLU A 194 -24.52 -1.37 8.54
C GLU A 194 -23.38 -0.34 8.72
N GLU A 195 -22.34 -0.67 9.49
CA GLU A 195 -21.16 0.19 9.62
C GLU A 195 -20.38 0.26 8.31
N LEU A 196 -20.26 -0.85 7.57
CA LEU A 196 -19.68 -0.82 6.23
C LEU A 196 -20.52 0.04 5.29
N ARG A 197 -21.85 -0.13 5.31
CA ARG A 197 -22.78 0.68 4.49
C ARG A 197 -22.62 2.17 4.78
N ARG A 198 -22.57 2.54 6.06
CA ARG A 198 -22.33 3.92 6.50
C ARG A 198 -20.99 4.43 5.95
N THR A 199 -19.92 3.70 6.18
CA THR A 199 -18.57 4.07 5.71
C THR A 199 -18.53 4.26 4.20
N LEU A 200 -19.17 3.36 3.43
CA LEU A 200 -19.22 3.49 1.98
C LEU A 200 -20.04 4.72 1.53
N ASN A 201 -21.18 4.99 2.18
CA ASN A 201 -21.97 6.20 1.87
C ASN A 201 -21.14 7.48 2.09
N ASP A 202 -20.39 7.53 3.18
CA ASP A 202 -19.55 8.70 3.49
C ASP A 202 -18.39 8.83 2.49
N LEU A 203 -17.67 7.73 2.19
CA LEU A 203 -16.51 7.73 1.28
C LEU A 203 -16.88 7.91 -0.19
N THR A 204 -18.11 7.60 -0.58
CA THR A 204 -18.60 7.83 -1.95
C THR A 204 -19.12 9.27 -2.15
N ASN A 205 -19.01 10.15 -1.16
CA ASN A 205 -19.28 11.56 -1.33
C ASN A 205 -18.25 12.16 -2.31
N PRO A 206 -18.68 12.75 -3.45
CA PRO A 206 -17.77 13.31 -4.46
C PRO A 206 -16.90 14.47 -3.94
N GLU A 207 -17.28 15.11 -2.82
CA GLU A 207 -16.47 16.16 -2.20
C GLU A 207 -15.15 15.65 -1.60
N LEU A 208 -14.98 14.34 -1.43
CA LEU A 208 -13.79 13.77 -0.78
C LEU A 208 -12.62 13.45 -1.72
N ASN A 209 -12.74 13.68 -3.02
CA ASN A 209 -11.70 13.41 -4.03
C ASN A 209 -11.05 12.01 -3.89
N ILE A 210 -11.90 10.98 -3.67
CA ILE A 210 -11.47 9.60 -3.52
C ILE A 210 -11.50 8.91 -4.88
N SER A 211 -10.35 8.48 -5.38
CA SER A 211 -10.22 7.80 -6.66
C SER A 211 -10.48 6.30 -6.58
N SER A 212 -10.21 5.66 -5.42
CA SER A 212 -10.52 4.25 -5.25
C SER A 212 -10.77 3.87 -3.78
N ILE A 213 -11.63 2.85 -3.58
CA ILE A 213 -11.95 2.29 -2.26
C ILE A 213 -11.73 0.78 -2.33
N GLY A 214 -10.75 0.27 -1.57
CA GLY A 214 -10.46 -1.15 -1.44
C GLY A 214 -11.02 -1.74 -0.14
N ILE A 215 -11.77 -2.82 -0.23
CA ILE A 215 -12.26 -3.57 0.94
C ILE A 215 -11.50 -4.88 1.02
N VAL A 216 -10.76 -5.09 2.11
CA VAL A 216 -9.98 -6.30 2.37
C VAL A 216 -10.45 -6.98 3.66
N PRO A 217 -10.51 -8.31 3.73
CA PRO A 217 -10.86 -9.00 4.97
C PRO A 217 -9.70 -8.91 5.96
N VAL A 218 -10.00 -8.92 7.25
CA VAL A 218 -8.98 -9.01 8.30
C VAL A 218 -8.11 -10.26 8.12
N GLY A 219 -6.80 -10.08 8.11
CA GLY A 219 -5.83 -11.16 8.15
C GLY A 219 -5.60 -11.65 9.58
N LEU A 220 -5.71 -12.95 9.81
CA LEU A 220 -5.53 -13.55 11.15
C LEU A 220 -4.42 -14.59 11.10
N THR A 221 -3.56 -14.60 12.13
CA THR A 221 -2.50 -15.58 12.31
C THR A 221 -2.71 -16.38 13.60
N ARG A 222 -2.01 -17.49 13.76
CA ARG A 222 -2.02 -18.27 15.00
C ARG A 222 -1.34 -17.58 16.20
N PHE A 223 -0.62 -16.48 15.96
CA PHE A 223 0.12 -15.74 17.00
C PHE A 223 -0.72 -14.66 17.68
N ARG A 224 -2.03 -14.87 17.76
CA ARG A 224 -2.99 -13.92 18.36
C ARG A 224 -3.37 -14.19 19.81
N ASN A 225 -2.73 -15.10 20.51
CA ASN A 225 -3.17 -15.59 21.83
C ASN A 225 -3.36 -14.49 22.89
N GLN A 226 -2.66 -13.35 22.75
CA GLN A 226 -2.76 -12.22 23.69
C GLN A 226 -3.47 -10.99 23.09
N LEU A 227 -3.99 -11.11 21.87
CA LEU A 227 -4.66 -10.03 21.16
C LEU A 227 -6.18 -10.17 21.26
N SER A 228 -6.91 -9.10 20.91
CA SER A 228 -8.38 -9.12 20.86
C SER A 228 -8.88 -10.30 20.04
N PRO A 229 -9.87 -11.07 20.55
CA PRO A 229 -10.43 -12.18 19.79
C PRO A 229 -11.13 -11.66 18.54
N LEU A 230 -10.69 -12.13 17.38
CA LEU A 230 -11.31 -11.88 16.08
C LEU A 230 -11.55 -13.21 15.37
N ARG A 231 -12.46 -13.20 14.41
CA ARG A 231 -12.75 -14.34 13.56
C ARG A 231 -12.66 -13.98 12.08
N SER A 232 -12.46 -14.97 11.24
CA SER A 232 -12.57 -14.83 9.79
C SER A 232 -14.02 -14.71 9.35
N PHE A 233 -14.23 -14.19 8.14
CA PHE A 233 -15.53 -14.18 7.48
C PHE A 233 -15.99 -15.59 7.14
N THR A 234 -17.26 -15.84 7.26
CA THR A 234 -17.90 -17.03 6.69
C THR A 234 -18.14 -16.84 5.19
N GLN A 235 -18.35 -17.94 4.47
CA GLN A 235 -18.64 -17.89 3.03
C GLN A 235 -19.87 -17.01 2.71
N SER A 236 -20.94 -17.08 3.55
CA SER A 236 -22.13 -16.27 3.34
C SER A 236 -21.87 -14.79 3.56
N GLU A 237 -21.13 -14.42 4.61
CA GLU A 237 -20.74 -13.03 4.88
C GLU A 237 -19.89 -12.46 3.76
N CYS A 238 -18.93 -13.23 3.21
CA CYS A 238 -18.18 -12.81 2.03
C CYS A 238 -19.10 -12.49 0.83
N ARG A 239 -20.13 -13.31 0.62
CA ARG A 239 -21.14 -13.06 -0.43
C ARG A 239 -21.94 -11.78 -0.18
N ASP A 240 -22.25 -11.47 1.08
CA ASP A 240 -22.98 -10.26 1.46
C ASP A 240 -22.13 -9.00 1.21
N VAL A 241 -20.84 -9.03 1.55
CA VAL A 241 -19.90 -7.94 1.25
C VAL A 241 -19.82 -7.72 -0.26
N ILE A 242 -19.62 -8.78 -1.06
CA ILE A 242 -19.56 -8.68 -2.53
C ILE A 242 -20.87 -8.11 -3.09
N ARG A 243 -22.05 -8.52 -2.57
CA ARG A 243 -23.35 -7.98 -3.01
C ARG A 243 -23.48 -6.50 -2.68
N LEU A 244 -23.08 -6.09 -1.49
CA LEU A 244 -23.11 -4.69 -1.09
C LEU A 244 -22.21 -3.85 -2.01
N THR A 245 -20.96 -4.26 -2.21
CA THR A 245 -20.02 -3.61 -3.14
C THR A 245 -20.59 -3.50 -4.54
N LYS A 246 -21.16 -4.59 -5.07
CA LYS A 246 -21.79 -4.59 -6.38
C LYS A 246 -22.97 -3.60 -6.47
N LYS A 247 -23.75 -3.45 -5.41
CA LYS A 247 -24.85 -2.49 -5.34
C LYS A 247 -24.30 -1.07 -5.53
N PHE A 248 -23.31 -0.64 -4.73
CA PHE A 248 -22.70 0.68 -4.86
C PHE A 248 -22.09 0.91 -6.24
N ARG A 249 -21.41 -0.08 -6.81
CA ARG A 249 -20.86 0.03 -8.18
C ARG A 249 -21.95 0.27 -9.22
N ASN A 250 -23.11 -0.37 -9.09
CA ASN A 250 -24.26 -0.17 -9.98
C ASN A 250 -24.93 1.19 -9.75
N GLU A 251 -24.76 1.81 -8.59
CA GLU A 251 -25.25 3.14 -8.24
C GLU A 251 -24.31 4.28 -8.70
N GLY A 252 -23.24 3.96 -9.42
CA GLY A 252 -22.34 4.95 -10.02
C GLY A 252 -20.95 5.07 -9.38
N TYR A 253 -20.54 4.11 -8.52
CA TYR A 253 -19.24 4.09 -7.86
C TYR A 253 -18.34 2.94 -8.36
N PRO A 254 -17.88 2.97 -9.64
CA PRO A 254 -17.13 1.87 -10.25
C PRO A 254 -15.75 1.63 -9.63
N TYR A 255 -15.24 2.58 -8.87
CA TYR A 255 -13.94 2.56 -8.19
C TYR A 255 -13.97 1.91 -6.79
N LEU A 256 -15.07 1.24 -6.43
CA LEU A 256 -15.19 0.48 -5.18
C LEU A 256 -14.90 -1.00 -5.45
N TYR A 257 -13.94 -1.58 -4.73
CA TYR A 257 -13.43 -2.93 -5.00
C TYR A 257 -13.45 -3.80 -3.73
N CYS A 258 -13.77 -5.10 -3.92
CA CYS A 258 -13.43 -6.15 -2.95
C CYS A 258 -12.13 -6.83 -3.36
N SER A 259 -11.30 -7.22 -2.39
CA SER A 259 -10.13 -8.05 -2.63
C SER A 259 -10.51 -9.42 -3.21
N ASP A 260 -9.57 -10.02 -3.92
CA ASP A 260 -9.75 -11.34 -4.54
C ASP A 260 -10.09 -12.40 -3.49
N GLU A 261 -9.63 -12.22 -2.25
CA GLU A 261 -9.88 -13.14 -1.15
C GLU A 261 -11.37 -13.28 -0.84
N PHE A 262 -12.14 -12.19 -0.86
CA PHE A 262 -13.60 -12.29 -0.69
C PHE A 262 -14.24 -13.20 -1.74
N PHE A 263 -13.81 -13.10 -3.00
CA PHE A 263 -14.33 -13.96 -4.07
C PHE A 263 -13.92 -15.42 -3.90
N LEU A 264 -12.66 -15.66 -3.51
CA LEU A 264 -12.14 -17.01 -3.27
C LEU A 264 -12.83 -17.69 -2.08
N GLN A 265 -13.05 -16.97 -0.98
CA GLN A 265 -13.78 -17.48 0.20
C GLN A 265 -15.27 -17.66 -0.07
N ALA A 266 -15.89 -16.74 -0.80
CA ALA A 266 -17.28 -16.85 -1.22
C ALA A 266 -17.54 -18.01 -2.20
N ASN A 267 -16.47 -18.62 -2.75
CA ASN A 267 -16.53 -19.54 -3.89
C ASN A 267 -17.30 -18.93 -5.07
N MET A 268 -16.98 -17.67 -5.36
CA MET A 268 -17.56 -16.92 -6.48
C MET A 268 -16.50 -16.70 -7.58
N ARG A 269 -16.99 -16.48 -8.79
CA ARG A 269 -16.10 -16.20 -9.93
C ARG A 269 -15.35 -14.88 -9.72
N ILE A 270 -14.03 -14.92 -9.93
CA ILE A 270 -13.18 -13.72 -9.99
C ILE A 270 -13.68 -12.82 -11.13
N PRO A 271 -13.84 -11.52 -10.87
CA PRO A 271 -14.31 -10.57 -11.88
C PRO A 271 -13.45 -10.53 -13.15
N ALA A 272 -14.02 -10.03 -14.24
CA ALA A 272 -13.28 -9.78 -15.47
C ALA A 272 -12.36 -8.55 -15.33
N LYS A 273 -11.40 -8.38 -16.26
CA LYS A 273 -10.38 -7.31 -16.20
C LYS A 273 -11.02 -5.91 -16.04
N GLN A 274 -12.13 -5.66 -16.71
CA GLN A 274 -12.85 -4.36 -16.68
C GLN A 274 -13.38 -3.98 -15.28
N TYR A 275 -13.49 -4.94 -14.37
CA TYR A 275 -13.87 -4.65 -12.98
C TYR A 275 -12.80 -3.87 -12.23
N TYR A 276 -11.53 -4.04 -12.61
CA TYR A 276 -10.36 -3.56 -11.83
C TYR A 276 -9.73 -2.28 -12.40
N ASN A 277 -10.29 -1.70 -13.48
CA ASN A 277 -9.68 -0.59 -14.22
C ASN A 277 -8.19 -0.87 -14.52
N ASP A 278 -7.28 -0.01 -14.06
CA ASP A 278 -5.83 -0.18 -14.21
C ASP A 278 -5.16 -0.95 -13.06
N PHE A 279 -5.94 -1.65 -12.23
CA PHE A 279 -5.46 -2.37 -11.03
C PHE A 279 -4.83 -1.46 -9.98
N GLU A 280 -5.43 -0.32 -9.73
CA GLU A 280 -4.97 0.74 -8.82
C GLU A 280 -4.68 0.24 -7.40
N GLN A 281 -5.39 -0.80 -6.95
CA GLN A 281 -5.24 -1.37 -5.60
C GLN A 281 -4.65 -2.79 -5.61
N ILE A 282 -3.73 -3.08 -6.52
CA ILE A 282 -3.13 -4.41 -6.66
C ILE A 282 -2.43 -4.86 -5.36
N GLU A 283 -1.81 -3.93 -4.65
CA GLU A 283 -1.09 -4.18 -3.38
C GLU A 283 -2.04 -4.62 -2.25
N ASN A 284 -3.33 -4.29 -2.36
CA ASN A 284 -4.39 -4.77 -1.48
C ASN A 284 -4.96 -6.15 -1.86
N GLY A 285 -4.29 -6.86 -2.77
CA GLY A 285 -4.79 -8.15 -3.26
C GLY A 285 -6.05 -8.03 -4.11
N ILE A 286 -6.25 -6.88 -4.76
CA ILE A 286 -7.39 -6.59 -5.63
C ILE A 286 -6.98 -6.75 -7.08
N GLY A 287 -7.41 -7.83 -7.71
CA GLY A 287 -7.12 -8.12 -9.12
C GLY A 287 -5.85 -8.95 -9.36
N MET A 288 -5.13 -9.38 -8.33
CA MET A 288 -3.93 -10.21 -8.46
C MET A 288 -4.22 -11.53 -9.17
N VAL A 289 -5.32 -12.19 -8.83
CA VAL A 289 -5.76 -13.43 -9.46
C VAL A 289 -6.06 -13.20 -10.94
N ARG A 290 -6.77 -12.14 -11.26
CA ARG A 290 -7.08 -11.76 -12.64
C ARG A 290 -5.82 -11.49 -13.43
N LYS A 291 -4.90 -10.67 -12.91
CA LYS A 291 -3.62 -10.35 -13.54
C LYS A 291 -2.76 -11.59 -13.77
N THR A 292 -2.75 -12.52 -12.81
CA THR A 292 -2.05 -13.80 -12.93
C THR A 292 -2.63 -14.63 -14.08
N TRP A 293 -3.95 -14.81 -14.14
CA TRP A 293 -4.59 -15.57 -15.23
C TRP A 293 -4.42 -14.93 -16.61
N ASP A 294 -4.50 -13.61 -16.70
CA ASP A 294 -4.33 -12.89 -17.95
C ASP A 294 -2.87 -12.94 -18.41
N ASN A 295 -1.89 -12.80 -17.49
CA ASN A 295 -0.46 -12.99 -17.78
C ASN A 295 -0.17 -14.41 -18.26
N TYR A 296 -0.75 -15.43 -17.60
CA TYR A 296 -0.62 -16.80 -18.05
C TYR A 296 -1.16 -16.98 -19.48
N ARG A 297 -2.39 -16.52 -19.76
CA ARG A 297 -3.01 -16.63 -21.08
C ARG A 297 -2.18 -15.97 -22.17
N ASN A 298 -1.65 -14.78 -21.90
CA ASN A 298 -0.83 -14.02 -22.85
C ASN A 298 0.51 -14.70 -23.14
N ARG A 299 1.03 -15.47 -22.18
CA ARG A 299 2.34 -16.13 -22.27
C ARG A 299 2.25 -17.66 -22.31
N LYS A 300 1.07 -18.21 -22.58
CA LYS A 300 0.74 -19.63 -22.49
C LYS A 300 1.74 -20.52 -23.24
N LYS A 301 2.08 -20.19 -24.49
CA LYS A 301 3.06 -20.94 -25.30
C LYS A 301 4.44 -21.02 -24.63
N ARG A 302 4.90 -19.91 -24.02
CA ARG A 302 6.18 -19.87 -23.30
C ARG A 302 6.13 -20.74 -22.05
N PHE A 303 5.02 -20.74 -21.31
CA PHE A 303 4.84 -21.66 -20.17
C PHE A 303 4.90 -23.11 -20.59
N TYR A 304 4.27 -23.50 -21.68
CA TYR A 304 4.36 -24.87 -22.21
C TYR A 304 5.80 -25.26 -22.57
N GLN A 305 6.53 -24.37 -23.21
CA GLN A 305 7.94 -24.59 -23.54
C GLN A 305 8.77 -24.79 -22.26
N MET A 306 8.59 -23.92 -21.26
CA MET A 306 9.32 -24.02 -19.99
C MET A 306 9.04 -25.33 -19.25
N VAL A 307 7.78 -25.73 -19.14
CA VAL A 307 7.40 -27.00 -18.48
C VAL A 307 8.01 -28.21 -19.19
N ASN A 308 8.12 -28.17 -20.52
CA ASN A 308 8.70 -29.25 -21.30
C ASN A 308 10.23 -29.31 -21.28
N LEU A 309 10.93 -28.29 -20.76
CA LEU A 309 12.38 -28.36 -20.51
C LEU A 309 12.73 -29.36 -19.39
N TYR A 310 11.81 -29.60 -18.48
CA TYR A 310 12.03 -30.56 -17.40
C TYR A 310 11.69 -31.97 -17.86
N THR A 311 12.46 -32.96 -17.42
CA THR A 311 12.23 -34.38 -17.73
C THR A 311 11.23 -35.04 -16.78
N GLN A 312 11.01 -34.48 -15.61
CA GLN A 312 10.12 -34.96 -14.55
C GLN A 312 8.82 -34.20 -14.49
N ASN A 313 7.81 -34.74 -13.80
CA ASN A 313 6.60 -34.04 -13.45
C ASN A 313 6.91 -32.88 -12.50
N ILE A 314 6.21 -31.75 -12.66
CA ILE A 314 6.37 -30.57 -11.79
C ILE A 314 5.29 -30.65 -10.71
N CYS A 315 5.70 -30.45 -9.46
CA CYS A 315 4.80 -30.25 -8.33
C CYS A 315 4.77 -28.77 -7.95
N PHE A 316 3.60 -28.15 -8.07
CA PHE A 316 3.35 -26.77 -7.63
C PHE A 316 2.94 -26.80 -6.17
N ILE A 317 3.78 -26.29 -5.28
CA ILE A 317 3.51 -26.22 -3.84
C ILE A 317 2.87 -24.86 -3.54
N THR A 318 1.72 -24.85 -2.84
CA THR A 318 0.99 -23.62 -2.54
C THR A 318 0.06 -23.78 -1.33
N GLY A 319 -0.44 -22.65 -0.81
CA GLY A 319 -1.52 -22.63 0.20
C GLY A 319 -2.90 -22.82 -0.41
N GLU A 320 -3.93 -22.71 0.43
CA GLU A 320 -5.33 -22.97 0.03
C GLU A 320 -5.84 -22.04 -1.08
N SER A 321 -5.67 -20.72 -0.93
CA SER A 321 -6.08 -19.74 -1.96
C SER A 321 -5.27 -19.90 -3.23
N GLY A 322 -3.97 -20.10 -3.12
CA GLY A 322 -3.08 -20.35 -4.26
C GLY A 322 -3.46 -21.61 -5.04
N GLN A 323 -3.93 -22.67 -4.38
CA GLN A 323 -4.43 -23.87 -5.05
C GLN A 323 -5.62 -23.54 -5.96
N LYS A 324 -6.58 -22.74 -5.48
CA LYS A 324 -7.74 -22.30 -6.29
C LYS A 324 -7.31 -21.49 -7.52
N VAL A 325 -6.27 -20.66 -7.37
CA VAL A 325 -5.73 -19.81 -8.44
C VAL A 325 -4.94 -20.62 -9.47
N LEU A 326 -4.11 -21.55 -9.01
CA LEU A 326 -3.22 -22.36 -9.89
C LEU A 326 -3.96 -23.50 -10.59
N LYS A 327 -5.03 -24.03 -10.01
CA LYS A 327 -5.77 -25.17 -10.55
C LYS A 327 -6.10 -25.04 -12.04
N PRO A 328 -6.77 -23.99 -12.53
CA PRO A 328 -7.09 -23.86 -13.93
C PRO A 328 -5.86 -23.73 -14.84
N ILE A 329 -4.73 -23.23 -14.31
CA ILE A 329 -3.46 -23.10 -15.04
C ILE A 329 -2.82 -24.47 -15.21
N VAL A 330 -2.73 -25.26 -14.14
CA VAL A 330 -2.08 -26.58 -14.16
C VAL A 330 -2.91 -27.57 -14.96
N GLU A 331 -4.24 -27.52 -14.84
CA GLU A 331 -5.16 -28.33 -15.68
C GLU A 331 -4.95 -28.03 -17.18
N ASP A 332 -4.85 -26.77 -17.55
CA ASP A 332 -4.60 -26.38 -18.95
C ASP A 332 -3.19 -26.80 -19.43
N ILE A 333 -2.17 -26.69 -18.59
CA ILE A 333 -0.81 -27.18 -18.90
C ILE A 333 -0.84 -28.69 -19.15
N ASN A 334 -1.51 -29.45 -18.29
CA ASN A 334 -1.60 -30.92 -18.43
C ASN A 334 -2.37 -31.36 -19.65
N GLN A 335 -3.44 -30.63 -20.02
CA GLN A 335 -4.28 -30.97 -21.17
C GLN A 335 -3.66 -30.56 -22.51
N ASN A 336 -2.99 -29.42 -22.56
CA ASN A 336 -2.62 -28.78 -23.83
C ASN A 336 -1.12 -28.47 -23.95
N GLY A 337 -0.37 -28.46 -22.87
CA GLY A 337 1.01 -27.96 -22.81
C GLY A 337 2.08 -29.01 -22.50
N SER A 338 1.73 -30.11 -21.91
CA SER A 338 2.68 -31.12 -21.44
C SER A 338 2.15 -32.52 -21.62
N GLN A 339 3.06 -33.48 -21.93
CA GLN A 339 2.74 -34.92 -21.91
C GLN A 339 2.86 -35.52 -20.50
N LYS A 340 3.12 -34.70 -19.49
CA LYS A 340 3.38 -35.09 -18.10
C LYS A 340 2.19 -34.69 -17.23
N GLU A 341 1.99 -35.42 -16.15
CA GLU A 341 0.98 -35.12 -15.15
C GLU A 341 1.59 -34.23 -14.05
N ASN A 342 1.49 -32.90 -14.23
CA ASN A 342 1.91 -31.96 -13.21
C ASN A 342 0.86 -31.88 -12.08
N LYS A 343 1.29 -31.65 -10.86
CA LYS A 343 0.44 -31.70 -9.66
C LYS A 343 0.47 -30.37 -8.92
N ILE A 344 -0.62 -30.12 -8.19
CA ILE A 344 -0.67 -29.06 -7.18
C ILE A 344 -0.76 -29.71 -5.82
N GLU A 345 0.15 -29.38 -4.94
CA GLU A 345 0.13 -29.84 -3.55
C GLU A 345 -0.15 -28.67 -2.63
N LYS A 346 -1.23 -28.81 -1.86
CA LYS A 346 -1.59 -27.86 -0.83
C LYS A 346 -0.78 -28.20 0.43
N VAL A 347 0.02 -27.23 0.88
CA VAL A 347 0.77 -27.32 2.12
C VAL A 347 0.10 -26.47 3.19
N GLU A 348 -0.08 -27.05 4.37
CA GLU A 348 -0.51 -26.28 5.54
C GLU A 348 0.61 -25.34 5.97
N ASN A 349 0.25 -24.08 6.18
CA ASN A 349 1.20 -23.09 6.62
C ASN A 349 1.25 -23.02 8.14
N ASP A 350 2.18 -23.77 8.73
CA ASP A 350 2.38 -23.78 10.19
C ASP A 350 2.80 -22.43 10.76
N PHE A 351 3.34 -21.55 9.95
CA PHE A 351 3.79 -20.23 10.36
C PHE A 351 2.59 -19.29 10.66
N PHE A 352 1.57 -19.31 9.80
CA PHE A 352 0.40 -18.49 9.95
C PHE A 352 -0.82 -19.22 10.52
N GLY A 353 -0.80 -20.55 10.57
CA GLY A 353 -1.96 -21.38 10.95
C GLY A 353 -2.85 -21.76 9.76
N HIS A 354 -3.89 -22.54 10.02
CA HIS A 354 -4.72 -23.16 8.98
C HIS A 354 -5.57 -22.21 8.13
N SER A 355 -5.64 -20.92 8.47
CA SER A 355 -6.62 -19.99 7.89
C SER A 355 -6.00 -18.80 7.19
N VAL A 356 -4.68 -18.74 7.02
CA VAL A 356 -4.10 -17.58 6.37
C VAL A 356 -4.12 -17.75 4.87
N THR A 357 -5.07 -17.07 4.33
CA THR A 357 -5.08 -16.66 2.94
C THR A 357 -4.72 -15.19 2.94
N VAL A 358 -3.45 -14.86 3.04
CA VAL A 358 -3.02 -13.46 2.87
C VAL A 358 -2.80 -13.24 1.40
N SER A 359 -3.77 -12.64 0.76
CA SER A 359 -3.58 -12.00 -0.51
C SER A 359 -2.90 -10.64 -0.25
N GLY A 360 -1.72 -10.42 -0.77
CA GLY A 360 -1.08 -9.10 -0.78
C GLY A 360 0.09 -8.88 0.16
N LEU A 361 0.61 -9.92 0.85
CA LEU A 361 1.78 -9.80 1.73
C LEU A 361 2.92 -10.78 1.39
N LEU A 362 3.05 -11.15 0.12
CA LEU A 362 4.20 -11.92 -0.38
C LEU A 362 4.88 -11.17 -1.51
#